data_87415d67b12360a0c20369eedf1d470b
#
_entry.id   87415d67b12360a0c20369eedf1d470b
#
_cell.length_a   1.000
_cell.length_b   1.000
_cell.length_c   1.000
_cell.angle_alpha   90.00
_cell.angle_beta   90.00
_cell.angle_gamma   90.00
#
_symmetry.space_group_name_H-M   'P 1'
#
loop_
_entity.id
_entity.type
_entity.pdbx_description
1 polymer ?
#
loop_
_entity_poly.entity_id
_entity_poly.type
_entity_poly.pdbx_seq_one_letter_code
_entity_poly.pdbx_strand_id
1 'polypeptide(L)'
;MPETRKVVITPGEPAGIGPDLVVQLAQRDWPVELVICADGALLTDRAQRLGLPLSLLPYDPAQPPVPQRAGTLTLLNVPLSVPAEPGVLNVQNGAYVVETLARACDGCLSGEFAALVTGPVHKGNINDAGIAFTGHTEFFEERAKASKVVMMLATEELRVALVTTHLPLKAISEAITPDLLREIITILDHDLRTKFGIAQPHVLVCGLNPHAGEGGHMGTEEIDTIIPVLEEMRGKGMHLSGPLPADTLFQPKYLDHADAVLAMYHDQGLPVLKYQGFGRGVNITLGLPFIRTSVDHGTALELAGQGTADVGSFITALNLAIKMIVNTQ
;
A
#
# COMPACT_ATOMS: atom_id res chain seq x y z
N MET A 1 1.62 22.01 17.77
CA MET A 1 1.76 20.55 17.56
C MET A 1 0.78 20.18 16.45
N PRO A 2 1.12 19.29 15.51
CA PRO A 2 0.14 18.84 14.53
C PRO A 2 -1.06 18.22 15.24
N GLU A 3 -2.24 18.41 14.67
CA GLU A 3 -3.48 17.88 15.22
C GLU A 3 -3.46 16.34 15.21
N THR A 4 -3.86 15.71 16.31
CA THR A 4 -3.99 14.25 16.37
C THR A 4 -5.04 13.78 15.38
N ARG A 5 -4.77 12.71 14.64
CA ARG A 5 -5.65 12.15 13.62
C ARG A 5 -5.95 10.67 13.91
N LYS A 6 -7.02 10.18 13.30
CA LYS A 6 -7.40 8.76 13.35
C LYS A 6 -6.85 8.04 12.14
N VAL A 7 -6.14 6.93 12.38
CA VAL A 7 -5.69 6.00 11.34
C VAL A 7 -6.44 4.69 11.53
N VAL A 8 -7.13 4.22 10.51
CA VAL A 8 -7.82 2.93 10.55
C VAL A 8 -6.89 1.82 10.06
N ILE A 9 -6.88 0.72 10.78
CA ILE A 9 -6.07 -0.47 10.47
C ILE A 9 -7.01 -1.66 10.29
N THR A 10 -6.81 -2.41 9.20
CA THR A 10 -7.47 -3.70 8.99
C THR A 10 -6.42 -4.81 9.12
N PRO A 11 -6.56 -5.74 10.08
CA PRO A 11 -5.61 -6.83 10.25
C PRO A 11 -5.58 -7.84 9.10
N GLY A 12 -6.66 -7.91 8.31
CA GLY A 12 -6.79 -8.83 7.19
C GLY A 12 -7.30 -10.21 7.62
N GLU A 13 -6.69 -11.27 7.06
CA GLU A 13 -7.10 -12.66 7.32
C GLU A 13 -7.00 -13.01 8.81
N PRO A 14 -8.11 -13.38 9.46
CA PRO A 14 -8.09 -13.65 10.90
C PRO A 14 -7.25 -14.87 11.31
N ALA A 15 -7.05 -15.83 10.41
CA ALA A 15 -6.20 -16.99 10.65
C ALA A 15 -4.71 -16.72 10.40
N GLY A 16 -4.37 -15.57 9.83
CA GLY A 16 -2.99 -15.18 9.48
C GLY A 16 -2.29 -14.39 10.58
N ILE A 17 -1.13 -13.81 10.21
CA ILE A 17 -0.29 -13.03 11.13
C ILE A 17 -0.77 -11.59 11.32
N GLY A 18 -1.70 -11.08 10.51
CA GLY A 18 -2.18 -9.71 10.65
C GLY A 18 -2.63 -9.36 12.06
N PRO A 19 -3.47 -10.17 12.71
CA PRO A 19 -3.84 -9.96 14.12
C PRO A 19 -2.65 -9.96 15.09
N ASP A 20 -1.66 -10.85 14.89
CA ASP A 20 -0.43 -10.87 15.69
C ASP A 20 0.30 -9.54 15.60
N LEU A 21 0.47 -9.04 14.38
CA LEU A 21 1.22 -7.81 14.11
C LEU A 21 0.50 -6.59 14.69
N VAL A 22 -0.82 -6.55 14.61
CA VAL A 22 -1.62 -5.47 15.21
C VAL A 22 -1.48 -5.46 16.75
N VAL A 23 -1.48 -6.61 17.38
CA VAL A 23 -1.21 -6.74 18.82
C VAL A 23 0.20 -6.26 19.17
N GLN A 24 1.18 -6.57 18.33
CA GLN A 24 2.57 -6.09 18.51
C GLN A 24 2.66 -4.57 18.33
N LEU A 25 1.94 -3.97 17.36
CA LEU A 25 1.87 -2.51 17.19
C LEU A 25 1.37 -1.82 18.47
N ALA A 26 0.45 -2.45 19.20
CA ALA A 26 -0.12 -1.92 20.41
C ALA A 26 0.88 -1.79 21.57
N GLN A 27 2.07 -2.37 21.47
CA GLN A 27 3.05 -2.38 22.56
C GLN A 27 3.86 -1.10 22.70
N ARG A 28 3.58 -0.09 21.87
CA ARG A 28 4.24 1.22 21.93
C ARG A 28 3.24 2.36 21.79
N ASP A 29 3.67 3.57 22.18
CA ASP A 29 2.91 4.79 21.96
C ASP A 29 2.93 5.18 20.47
N TRP A 30 1.81 5.75 20.01
CA TRP A 30 1.68 6.30 18.67
C TRP A 30 1.12 7.73 18.72
N PRO A 31 1.58 8.65 17.86
CA PRO A 31 1.11 10.03 17.85
C PRO A 31 -0.28 10.22 17.23
N VAL A 32 -0.89 9.14 16.76
CA VAL A 32 -2.23 9.07 16.17
C VAL A 32 -3.09 8.09 16.97
N GLU A 33 -4.41 8.21 16.84
CA GLU A 33 -5.32 7.17 17.33
C GLU A 33 -5.35 6.02 16.33
N LEU A 34 -5.09 4.79 16.81
CA LEU A 34 -5.16 3.58 16.01
C LEU A 34 -6.53 2.95 16.17
N VAL A 35 -7.38 3.12 15.16
CA VAL A 35 -8.70 2.51 15.11
C VAL A 35 -8.60 1.18 14.39
N ILE A 36 -8.71 0.08 15.13
CA ILE A 36 -8.61 -1.26 14.56
C ILE A 36 -10.01 -1.74 14.18
N CYS A 37 -10.21 -1.97 12.89
CA CYS A 37 -11.45 -2.51 12.32
C CYS A 37 -11.35 -4.04 12.30
N ALA A 38 -11.81 -4.69 13.37
CA ALA A 38 -11.64 -6.12 13.57
C ALA A 38 -12.57 -6.65 14.68
N ASP A 39 -12.59 -7.97 14.84
CA ASP A 39 -13.26 -8.65 15.94
C ASP A 39 -12.43 -8.53 17.23
N GLY A 40 -13.03 -7.99 18.28
CA GLY A 40 -12.33 -7.77 19.56
C GLY A 40 -11.90 -9.07 20.23
N ALA A 41 -12.72 -10.12 20.17
CA ALA A 41 -12.38 -11.42 20.75
C ALA A 41 -11.18 -12.06 20.03
N LEU A 42 -11.08 -11.90 18.72
CA LEU A 42 -9.92 -12.32 17.93
C LEU A 42 -8.63 -11.66 18.44
N LEU A 43 -8.63 -10.34 18.62
CA LEU A 43 -7.46 -9.60 19.09
C LEU A 43 -7.08 -9.99 20.51
N THR A 44 -8.05 -10.18 21.40
CA THR A 44 -7.84 -10.60 22.77
C THR A 44 -7.23 -12.01 22.82
N ASP A 45 -7.77 -12.96 22.07
CA ASP A 45 -7.22 -14.31 21.96
C ASP A 45 -5.77 -14.29 21.46
N ARG A 46 -5.51 -13.50 20.41
CA ARG A 46 -4.17 -13.42 19.84
C ARG A 46 -3.18 -12.79 20.81
N ALA A 47 -3.56 -11.74 21.54
CA ALA A 47 -2.74 -11.13 22.58
C ALA A 47 -2.40 -12.13 23.70
N GLN A 48 -3.36 -12.94 24.12
CA GLN A 48 -3.12 -13.99 25.12
C GLN A 48 -2.13 -15.03 24.63
N ARG A 49 -2.28 -15.50 23.39
CA ARG A 49 -1.36 -16.47 22.78
C ARG A 49 0.07 -15.93 22.67
N LEU A 50 0.22 -14.63 22.40
CA LEU A 50 1.52 -13.98 22.31
C LEU A 50 2.09 -13.57 23.68
N GLY A 51 1.29 -13.66 24.74
CA GLY A 51 1.68 -13.20 26.08
C GLY A 51 1.89 -11.69 26.17
N LEU A 52 1.17 -10.90 25.37
CA LEU A 52 1.28 -9.46 25.32
C LEU A 52 0.06 -8.77 25.95
N PRO A 53 0.27 -7.69 26.71
CA PRO A 53 -0.84 -6.94 27.30
C PRO A 53 -1.65 -6.22 26.22
N LEU A 54 -2.97 -6.25 26.34
CA LEU A 54 -3.86 -5.54 25.44
C LEU A 54 -5.14 -5.12 26.14
N SER A 55 -5.46 -3.83 26.10
CA SER A 55 -6.75 -3.28 26.46
C SER A 55 -7.40 -2.67 25.22
N LEU A 56 -8.62 -3.10 24.92
CA LEU A 56 -9.42 -2.60 23.80
C LEU A 56 -10.35 -1.49 24.27
N LEU A 57 -10.19 -0.29 23.73
CA LEU A 57 -11.04 0.86 24.02
C LEU A 57 -12.12 0.94 22.95
N PRO A 58 -13.42 1.08 23.31
CA PRO A 58 -14.47 1.16 22.30
C PRO A 58 -14.31 2.43 21.46
N TYR A 59 -14.41 2.28 20.15
CA TYR A 59 -14.39 3.40 19.21
C TYR A 59 -15.71 4.17 19.27
N ASP A 60 -15.60 5.49 19.40
CA ASP A 60 -16.73 6.41 19.30
C ASP A 60 -16.40 7.49 18.26
N PRO A 61 -17.10 7.51 17.11
CA PRO A 61 -16.81 8.49 16.06
C PRO A 61 -17.05 9.94 16.48
N ALA A 62 -17.86 10.17 17.53
CA ALA A 62 -18.14 11.51 18.04
C ALA A 62 -17.01 12.08 18.91
N GLN A 63 -16.10 11.23 19.39
CA GLN A 63 -14.99 11.67 20.23
C GLN A 63 -13.82 12.19 19.38
N PRO A 64 -13.16 13.27 19.81
CA PRO A 64 -11.94 13.73 19.13
C PRO A 64 -10.83 12.68 19.26
N PRO A 65 -9.93 12.60 18.27
CA PRO A 65 -8.84 11.63 18.32
C PRO A 65 -7.86 11.93 19.45
N VAL A 66 -7.36 10.86 20.08
CA VAL A 66 -6.31 10.93 21.11
C VAL A 66 -5.13 10.03 20.72
N PRO A 67 -3.87 10.42 21.07
CA PRO A 67 -2.73 9.55 20.79
C PRO A 67 -2.88 8.18 21.45
N GLN A 68 -2.50 7.13 20.75
CA GLN A 68 -2.60 5.77 21.24
C GLN A 68 -1.50 5.47 22.26
N ARG A 69 -1.88 4.96 23.42
CA ARG A 69 -0.96 4.57 24.47
C ARG A 69 -0.57 3.10 24.36
N ALA A 70 0.67 2.78 24.74
CA ALA A 70 1.17 1.41 24.78
C ALA A 70 0.25 0.50 25.61
N GLY A 71 0.00 -0.69 25.12
CA GLY A 71 -0.91 -1.67 25.72
C GLY A 71 -2.37 -1.46 25.36
N THR A 72 -2.71 -0.48 24.53
CA THR A 72 -4.09 -0.17 24.14
C THR A 72 -4.27 -0.12 22.62
N LEU A 73 -5.48 -0.42 22.16
CA LEU A 73 -5.97 -0.15 20.81
C LEU A 73 -7.40 0.36 20.89
N THR A 74 -7.78 1.24 19.99
CA THR A 74 -9.18 1.65 19.84
C THR A 74 -9.88 0.68 18.89
N LEU A 75 -10.94 0.04 19.33
CA LEU A 75 -11.62 -1.01 18.60
C LEU A 75 -12.89 -0.52 17.92
N LEU A 76 -12.92 -0.59 16.59
CA LEU A 76 -14.13 -0.57 15.78
C LEU A 76 -14.53 -2.02 15.53
N ASN A 77 -15.44 -2.54 16.34
CA ASN A 77 -15.73 -3.97 16.34
C ASN A 77 -16.52 -4.40 15.11
N VAL A 78 -15.98 -5.39 14.41
CA VAL A 78 -16.66 -6.14 13.34
C VAL A 78 -16.58 -7.61 13.75
N PRO A 79 -17.71 -8.29 14.03
CA PRO A 79 -17.64 -9.65 14.55
C PRO A 79 -17.28 -10.68 13.46
N LEU A 80 -16.49 -11.69 13.85
CA LEU A 80 -16.30 -12.90 13.06
C LEU A 80 -17.60 -13.68 12.96
N SER A 81 -17.78 -14.40 11.86
CA SER A 81 -18.91 -15.35 11.73
C SER A 81 -18.70 -16.59 12.60
N VAL A 82 -17.46 -17.04 12.70
CA VAL A 82 -17.03 -18.15 13.56
C VAL A 82 -15.68 -17.82 14.20
N PRO A 83 -15.35 -18.40 15.37
CA PRO A 83 -14.03 -18.20 15.97
C PRO A 83 -12.91 -18.60 15.01
N ALA A 84 -11.83 -17.79 14.97
CA ALA A 84 -10.68 -18.06 14.14
C ALA A 84 -9.66 -18.93 14.87
N GLU A 85 -9.16 -19.94 14.18
CA GLU A 85 -8.04 -20.77 14.62
C GLU A 85 -6.79 -20.28 13.89
N PRO A 86 -5.72 -19.85 14.61
CA PRO A 86 -4.49 -19.42 13.96
C PRO A 86 -3.91 -20.49 13.02
N GLY A 87 -3.61 -20.10 11.78
CA GLY A 87 -3.08 -21.00 10.78
C GLY A 87 -4.10 -21.84 10.01
N VAL A 88 -5.36 -21.82 10.39
CA VAL A 88 -6.42 -22.62 9.75
C VAL A 88 -7.47 -21.73 9.10
N LEU A 89 -7.46 -21.68 7.76
CA LEU A 89 -8.44 -20.91 7.01
C LEU A 89 -9.85 -21.43 7.20
N ASN A 90 -10.81 -20.50 7.29
CA ASN A 90 -12.23 -20.85 7.34
C ASN A 90 -13.00 -19.90 6.40
N VAL A 91 -13.67 -20.48 5.40
CA VAL A 91 -14.43 -19.71 4.41
C VAL A 91 -15.59 -18.92 5.03
N GLN A 92 -16.11 -19.33 6.17
CA GLN A 92 -17.19 -18.64 6.87
C GLN A 92 -16.76 -17.24 7.35
N ASN A 93 -15.46 -16.98 7.47
CA ASN A 93 -14.92 -15.68 7.83
C ASN A 93 -14.51 -14.81 6.61
N GLY A 94 -14.76 -15.27 5.38
CA GLY A 94 -14.44 -14.49 4.18
C GLY A 94 -15.21 -13.18 4.10
N ALA A 95 -16.51 -13.20 4.43
CA ALA A 95 -17.34 -11.99 4.44
C ALA A 95 -16.89 -10.98 5.50
N TYR A 96 -16.43 -11.44 6.65
CA TYR A 96 -15.86 -10.60 7.71
C TYR A 96 -14.69 -9.76 7.19
N VAL A 97 -13.77 -10.37 6.46
CA VAL A 97 -12.59 -9.65 5.91
C VAL A 97 -13.05 -8.52 4.99
N VAL A 98 -13.95 -8.81 4.05
CA VAL A 98 -14.48 -7.81 3.11
C VAL A 98 -15.24 -6.70 3.84
N GLU A 99 -16.01 -7.01 4.88
CA GLU A 99 -16.72 -6.03 5.69
C GLU A 99 -15.76 -5.07 6.38
N THR A 100 -14.65 -5.56 6.93
CA THR A 100 -13.63 -4.69 7.53
C THR A 100 -13.03 -3.73 6.52
N LEU A 101 -12.73 -4.19 5.31
CA LEU A 101 -12.21 -3.35 4.23
C LEU A 101 -13.22 -2.30 3.79
N ALA A 102 -14.48 -2.68 3.65
CA ALA A 102 -15.55 -1.78 3.26
C ALA A 102 -15.75 -0.67 4.30
N ARG A 103 -15.82 -1.04 5.58
CA ARG A 103 -16.00 -0.07 6.67
C ARG A 103 -14.83 0.90 6.77
N ALA A 104 -13.61 0.41 6.66
CA ALA A 104 -12.41 1.24 6.68
C ALA A 104 -12.36 2.20 5.48
N CYS A 105 -12.65 1.70 4.30
CA CYS A 105 -12.71 2.51 3.08
C CYS A 105 -13.74 3.63 3.18
N ASP A 106 -14.96 3.31 3.62
CA ASP A 106 -16.04 4.29 3.77
C ASP A 106 -15.67 5.38 4.77
N GLY A 107 -15.00 5.02 5.85
CA GLY A 107 -14.51 5.98 6.83
C GLY A 107 -13.44 6.93 6.28
N CYS A 108 -12.57 6.42 5.42
CA CYS A 108 -11.59 7.26 4.71
C CYS A 108 -12.26 8.19 3.71
N LEU A 109 -13.25 7.70 2.97
CA LEU A 109 -14.00 8.49 1.98
C LEU A 109 -14.80 9.63 2.63
N SER A 110 -15.34 9.39 3.82
CA SER A 110 -16.11 10.40 4.58
C SER A 110 -15.23 11.39 5.35
N GLY A 111 -13.91 11.16 5.40
CA GLY A 111 -13.00 11.95 6.22
C GLY A 111 -12.98 11.59 7.71
N GLU A 112 -13.67 10.51 8.11
CA GLU A 112 -13.64 9.96 9.47
C GLU A 112 -12.23 9.50 9.85
N PHE A 113 -11.52 8.88 8.92
CA PHE A 113 -10.13 8.45 9.08
C PHE A 113 -9.22 9.20 8.10
N ALA A 114 -8.03 9.56 8.58
CA ALA A 114 -7.03 10.27 7.80
C ALA A 114 -6.22 9.37 6.87
N ALA A 115 -6.11 8.09 7.21
CA ALA A 115 -5.40 7.09 6.42
C ALA A 115 -5.88 5.68 6.76
N LEU A 116 -5.63 4.76 5.85
CA LEU A 116 -5.87 3.31 5.98
C LEU A 116 -4.55 2.57 5.88
N VAL A 117 -4.28 1.69 6.84
CA VAL A 117 -3.15 0.76 6.79
C VAL A 117 -3.69 -0.67 6.79
N THR A 118 -3.33 -1.46 5.78
CA THR A 118 -3.87 -2.81 5.61
C THR A 118 -2.84 -3.90 5.92
N GLY A 119 -3.26 -4.88 6.71
CA GLY A 119 -2.59 -6.15 6.87
C GLY A 119 -2.95 -7.12 5.73
N PRO A 120 -2.30 -8.30 5.65
CA PRO A 120 -2.45 -9.21 4.53
C PRO A 120 -3.80 -9.94 4.55
N VAL A 121 -4.39 -10.12 3.37
CA VAL A 121 -5.60 -10.92 3.16
C VAL A 121 -5.28 -12.21 2.40
N HIS A 122 -6.17 -13.18 2.48
CA HIS A 122 -6.07 -14.41 1.72
C HIS A 122 -7.17 -14.42 0.64
N LYS A 123 -6.79 -14.07 -0.59
CA LYS A 123 -7.74 -13.95 -1.73
C LYS A 123 -8.50 -15.25 -1.99
N GLY A 124 -7.79 -16.37 -1.95
CA GLY A 124 -8.40 -17.69 -2.17
C GLY A 124 -9.53 -17.99 -1.19
N ASN A 125 -9.32 -17.71 0.10
CA ASN A 125 -10.33 -17.94 1.13
C ASN A 125 -11.58 -17.06 0.94
N ILE A 126 -11.38 -15.80 0.54
CA ILE A 126 -12.48 -14.87 0.25
C ILE A 126 -13.27 -15.35 -0.97
N ASN A 127 -12.58 -15.76 -2.04
CA ASN A 127 -13.23 -16.30 -3.24
C ASN A 127 -13.95 -17.61 -2.97
N ASP A 128 -13.37 -18.48 -2.16
CA ASP A 128 -14.00 -19.75 -1.75
C ASP A 128 -15.26 -19.52 -0.90
N ALA A 129 -15.37 -18.38 -0.26
CA ALA A 129 -16.60 -17.96 0.43
C ALA A 129 -17.71 -17.47 -0.52
N GLY A 130 -17.47 -17.48 -1.83
CA GLY A 130 -18.43 -17.02 -2.84
C GLY A 130 -18.38 -15.52 -3.12
N ILE A 131 -17.34 -14.83 -2.65
CA ILE A 131 -17.18 -13.38 -2.84
C ILE A 131 -16.08 -13.17 -3.89
N ALA A 132 -16.42 -12.47 -4.99
CA ALA A 132 -15.44 -12.10 -6.00
C ALA A 132 -14.47 -11.07 -5.42
N PHE A 133 -13.20 -11.44 -5.30
CA PHE A 133 -12.16 -10.57 -4.75
C PHE A 133 -10.83 -10.84 -5.45
N THR A 134 -10.30 -9.82 -6.11
CA THR A 134 -9.04 -9.89 -6.85
C THR A 134 -7.86 -9.29 -6.08
N GLY A 135 -8.14 -8.46 -5.09
CA GLY A 135 -7.14 -7.85 -4.22
C GLY A 135 -7.64 -6.56 -3.58
N HIS A 136 -6.84 -6.04 -2.66
CA HIS A 136 -7.11 -4.76 -1.99
C HIS A 136 -7.24 -3.60 -2.99
N THR A 137 -6.32 -3.53 -3.94
CA THR A 137 -6.21 -2.41 -4.87
C THR A 137 -7.46 -2.26 -5.71
N GLU A 138 -7.92 -3.35 -6.32
CA GLU A 138 -9.14 -3.37 -7.13
C GLU A 138 -10.39 -3.13 -6.29
N PHE A 139 -10.42 -3.67 -5.08
CA PHE A 139 -11.52 -3.44 -4.15
C PHE A 139 -11.67 -1.96 -3.79
N PHE A 140 -10.57 -1.29 -3.44
CA PHE A 140 -10.61 0.13 -3.10
C PHE A 140 -10.83 1.04 -4.30
N GLU A 141 -10.27 0.69 -5.46
CA GLU A 141 -10.49 1.42 -6.71
C GLU A 141 -11.99 1.46 -7.04
N GLU A 142 -12.65 0.30 -7.00
CA GLU A 142 -14.08 0.18 -7.29
C GLU A 142 -14.92 0.93 -6.25
N ARG A 143 -14.66 0.69 -4.95
CA ARG A 143 -15.46 1.30 -3.88
C ARG A 143 -15.29 2.81 -3.79
N ALA A 144 -14.09 3.32 -4.02
CA ALA A 144 -13.80 4.76 -4.05
C ALA A 144 -14.20 5.42 -5.37
N LYS A 145 -14.61 4.65 -6.37
CA LYS A 145 -14.89 5.15 -7.74
C LYS A 145 -13.71 5.93 -8.32
N ALA A 146 -12.51 5.47 -8.04
CA ALA A 146 -11.29 6.05 -8.60
C ALA A 146 -11.18 5.67 -10.09
N SER A 147 -10.72 6.59 -10.91
CA SER A 147 -10.56 6.34 -12.35
C SER A 147 -9.44 5.34 -12.62
N LYS A 148 -8.37 5.42 -11.83
CA LYS A 148 -7.20 4.58 -11.91
C LYS A 148 -6.42 4.64 -10.61
N VAL A 149 -5.76 3.55 -10.26
CA VAL A 149 -4.80 3.51 -9.15
C VAL A 149 -3.42 3.17 -9.67
N VAL A 150 -2.40 3.59 -8.93
CA VAL A 150 -0.99 3.32 -9.22
C VAL A 150 -0.38 2.59 -8.04
N MET A 151 0.21 1.44 -8.30
CA MET A 151 0.97 0.71 -7.30
C MET A 151 2.37 1.32 -7.17
N MET A 152 2.73 1.67 -5.95
CA MET A 152 4.08 2.11 -5.61
C MET A 152 4.61 1.23 -4.49
N LEU A 153 5.85 0.79 -4.61
CA LEU A 153 6.62 0.29 -3.47
C LEU A 153 7.66 1.32 -3.06
N ALA A 154 7.84 1.49 -1.77
CA ALA A 154 8.80 2.44 -1.23
C ALA A 154 9.60 1.86 -0.07
N THR A 155 10.86 2.24 -0.02
CA THR A 155 11.72 2.17 1.15
C THR A 155 12.02 3.60 1.60
N GLU A 156 12.85 3.78 2.63
CA GLU A 156 13.30 5.13 3.01
C GLU A 156 14.09 5.83 1.90
N GLU A 157 14.76 5.05 1.04
CA GLU A 157 15.72 5.55 0.05
C GLU A 157 15.18 5.55 -1.38
N LEU A 158 14.16 4.75 -1.68
CA LEU A 158 13.71 4.52 -3.06
C LEU A 158 12.19 4.37 -3.13
N ARG A 159 11.57 5.06 -4.08
CA ARG A 159 10.16 4.88 -4.47
C ARG A 159 10.11 4.39 -5.90
N VAL A 160 9.41 3.28 -6.12
CA VAL A 160 9.20 2.72 -7.47
C VAL A 160 7.71 2.59 -7.72
N ALA A 161 7.21 3.30 -8.71
CA ALA A 161 5.85 3.18 -9.22
C ALA A 161 5.83 2.35 -10.50
N LEU A 162 4.70 1.70 -10.78
CA LEU A 162 4.54 0.77 -11.90
C LEU A 162 3.48 1.25 -12.88
N VAL A 163 3.80 1.23 -14.19
CA VAL A 163 2.82 1.46 -15.25
C VAL A 163 1.89 0.25 -15.39
N THR A 164 2.45 -0.95 -15.40
CA THR A 164 1.71 -2.21 -15.39
C THR A 164 2.09 -3.03 -14.16
N THR A 165 1.18 -3.88 -13.67
CA THR A 165 1.37 -4.66 -12.45
C THR A 165 1.43 -6.17 -12.75
N HIS A 166 0.31 -6.87 -12.65
CA HIS A 166 0.25 -8.33 -12.71
C HIS A 166 -0.16 -8.81 -14.12
N LEU A 167 0.67 -8.50 -15.11
CA LEU A 167 0.46 -8.97 -16.48
C LEU A 167 1.53 -9.99 -16.89
N PRO A 168 1.17 -10.97 -17.73
CA PRO A 168 2.17 -11.81 -18.38
C PRO A 168 3.14 -10.94 -19.18
N LEU A 169 4.42 -11.30 -19.19
CA LEU A 169 5.47 -10.50 -19.86
C LEU A 169 5.12 -10.17 -21.30
N LYS A 170 4.57 -11.14 -22.05
CA LYS A 170 4.18 -10.97 -23.44
C LYS A 170 3.08 -9.92 -23.69
N ALA A 171 2.30 -9.60 -22.66
CA ALA A 171 1.19 -8.64 -22.75
C ALA A 171 1.60 -7.20 -22.44
N ILE A 172 2.80 -6.98 -21.92
CA ILE A 172 3.22 -5.69 -21.39
C ILE A 172 3.34 -4.64 -22.50
N SER A 173 3.99 -4.96 -23.61
CA SER A 173 4.19 -3.99 -24.70
C SER A 173 2.87 -3.41 -25.20
N GLU A 174 1.86 -4.26 -25.42
CA GLU A 174 0.54 -3.82 -25.88
C GLU A 174 -0.24 -3.05 -24.81
N ALA A 175 -0.01 -3.36 -23.53
CA ALA A 175 -0.68 -2.69 -22.42
C ALA A 175 -0.20 -1.25 -22.23
N ILE A 176 1.02 -0.93 -22.62
CA ILE A 176 1.59 0.42 -22.46
C ILE A 176 1.12 1.29 -23.63
N THR A 177 -0.04 1.91 -23.43
CA THR A 177 -0.63 2.86 -24.39
C THR A 177 -0.31 4.29 -23.97
N PRO A 178 -0.37 5.26 -24.91
CA PRO A 178 -0.23 6.68 -24.55
C PRO A 178 -1.20 7.13 -23.45
N ASP A 179 -2.46 6.70 -23.53
CA ASP A 179 -3.48 7.07 -22.54
C ASP A 179 -3.19 6.51 -21.15
N LEU A 180 -2.80 5.23 -21.06
CA LEU A 180 -2.42 4.64 -19.78
C LEU A 180 -1.21 5.36 -19.18
N LEU A 181 -0.17 5.56 -19.96
CA LEU A 181 1.06 6.19 -19.49
C LEU A 181 0.81 7.63 -19.03
N ARG A 182 0.01 8.37 -19.76
CA ARG A 182 -0.39 9.74 -19.40
C ARG A 182 -1.15 9.78 -18.08
N GLU A 183 -2.10 8.86 -17.91
CA GLU A 183 -2.90 8.76 -16.69
C GLU A 183 -2.04 8.38 -15.46
N ILE A 184 -1.18 7.39 -15.61
CA ILE A 184 -0.26 6.95 -14.53
C ILE A 184 0.68 8.08 -14.11
N ILE A 185 1.29 8.78 -15.07
CA ILE A 185 2.21 9.89 -14.78
C ILE A 185 1.48 11.04 -14.08
N THR A 186 0.26 11.36 -14.51
CA THR A 186 -0.54 12.41 -13.89
C THR A 186 -0.85 12.09 -12.44
N ILE A 187 -1.27 10.86 -12.13
CA ILE A 187 -1.54 10.41 -10.77
C ILE A 187 -0.27 10.44 -9.91
N LEU A 188 0.83 9.93 -10.46
CA LEU A 188 2.11 9.88 -9.75
C LEU A 188 2.60 11.28 -9.38
N ASP A 189 2.62 12.22 -10.32
CA ASP A 189 3.02 13.60 -10.06
C ASP A 189 2.11 14.26 -9.03
N HIS A 190 0.79 14.10 -9.19
CA HIS A 190 -0.19 14.66 -8.26
C HIS A 190 0.01 14.15 -6.83
N ASP A 191 0.14 12.84 -6.64
CA ASP A 191 0.25 12.25 -5.32
C ASP A 191 1.63 12.49 -4.68
N LEU A 192 2.71 12.58 -5.46
CA LEU A 192 4.01 13.01 -4.96
C LEU A 192 3.95 14.44 -4.40
N ARG A 193 3.18 15.33 -5.02
CA ARG A 193 2.96 16.69 -4.53
C ARG A 193 2.09 16.72 -3.28
N THR A 194 0.93 16.09 -3.34
CA THR A 194 -0.12 16.25 -2.32
C THR A 194 0.05 15.32 -1.12
N LYS A 195 0.55 14.10 -1.33
CA LYS A 195 0.70 13.09 -0.26
C LYS A 195 2.13 12.98 0.25
N PHE A 196 3.13 13.28 -0.57
CA PHE A 196 4.54 13.25 -0.16
C PHE A 196 5.12 14.64 0.10
N GLY A 197 4.37 15.72 -0.17
CA GLY A 197 4.79 17.09 0.10
C GLY A 197 5.94 17.59 -0.78
N ILE A 198 6.13 17.01 -1.96
CA ILE A 198 7.21 17.37 -2.87
C ILE A 198 6.71 18.44 -3.85
N ALA A 199 7.20 19.68 -3.73
CA ALA A 199 6.71 20.80 -4.53
C ALA A 199 6.92 20.63 -6.03
N GLN A 200 8.04 20.04 -6.43
CA GLN A 200 8.40 19.78 -7.83
C GLN A 200 8.98 18.37 -7.95
N PRO A 201 8.14 17.33 -8.05
CA PRO A 201 8.62 15.97 -8.14
C PRO A 201 9.50 15.75 -9.37
N HIS A 202 10.62 15.08 -9.19
CA HIS A 202 11.46 14.59 -10.27
C HIS A 202 11.33 13.08 -10.39
N VAL A 203 10.80 12.62 -11.51
CA VAL A 203 10.55 11.21 -11.79
C VAL A 203 11.50 10.72 -12.87
N LEU A 204 12.24 9.66 -12.58
CA LEU A 204 13.03 8.92 -13.56
C LEU A 204 12.13 7.87 -14.21
N VAL A 205 12.02 7.88 -15.53
CA VAL A 205 11.15 6.96 -16.27
C VAL A 205 12.01 5.92 -16.98
N CYS A 206 11.76 4.64 -16.69
CA CYS A 206 12.42 3.54 -17.39
C CYS A 206 11.93 3.43 -18.85
N GLY A 207 12.81 3.06 -19.77
CA GLY A 207 12.39 2.49 -21.05
C GLY A 207 11.76 1.12 -20.83
N LEU A 208 11.07 0.59 -21.84
CA LEU A 208 10.52 -0.76 -21.82
C LEU A 208 11.56 -1.79 -22.23
N ASN A 209 12.24 -1.51 -23.35
CA ASN A 209 13.19 -2.44 -23.96
C ASN A 209 14.61 -2.28 -23.39
N PRO A 210 15.46 -3.29 -23.57
CA PRO A 210 16.89 -3.14 -23.25
C PRO A 210 17.48 -1.90 -23.91
N HIS A 211 18.38 -1.21 -23.22
CA HIS A 211 19.00 0.04 -23.67
C HIS A 211 17.97 1.13 -24.09
N ALA A 212 16.76 1.09 -23.50
CA ALA A 212 15.64 1.98 -23.85
C ALA A 212 15.34 1.96 -25.35
N GLY A 213 15.42 0.78 -25.97
CA GLY A 213 15.16 0.56 -27.41
C GLY A 213 16.31 0.89 -28.35
N GLU A 214 17.41 1.46 -27.86
CA GLU A 214 18.62 1.77 -28.65
C GLU A 214 18.30 2.46 -29.98
N GLY A 215 17.54 3.57 -29.92
CA GLY A 215 17.14 4.34 -31.11
C GLY A 215 16.19 3.61 -32.06
N GLY A 216 15.47 2.60 -31.56
CA GLY A 216 14.53 1.78 -32.32
C GLY A 216 15.10 0.46 -32.81
N HIS A 217 16.39 0.19 -32.60
CA HIS A 217 17.02 -1.08 -32.98
C HIS A 217 16.60 -2.27 -32.16
N MET A 218 16.10 -2.01 -30.93
CA MET A 218 15.65 -3.04 -29.96
C MET A 218 14.19 -2.82 -29.54
N GLY A 219 13.35 -2.45 -30.48
CA GLY A 219 11.95 -2.14 -30.24
C GLY A 219 11.67 -0.65 -30.38
N THR A 220 10.43 -0.31 -30.66
CA THR A 220 10.02 1.08 -30.97
C THR A 220 9.06 1.68 -29.95
N GLU A 221 8.74 0.98 -28.86
CA GLU A 221 7.80 1.43 -27.84
C GLU A 221 8.23 2.77 -27.22
N GLU A 222 9.54 3.00 -27.07
CA GLU A 222 10.08 4.27 -26.59
C GLU A 222 9.79 5.40 -27.58
N ILE A 223 10.06 5.17 -28.87
CA ILE A 223 9.86 6.17 -29.92
C ILE A 223 8.37 6.44 -30.16
N ASP A 224 7.58 5.38 -30.25
CA ASP A 224 6.17 5.47 -30.64
C ASP A 224 5.25 5.93 -29.51
N THR A 225 5.59 5.61 -28.26
CA THR A 225 4.70 5.82 -27.12
C THR A 225 5.35 6.62 -25.99
N ILE A 226 6.48 6.15 -25.44
CA ILE A 226 7.02 6.70 -24.19
C ILE A 226 7.53 8.13 -24.40
N ILE A 227 8.40 8.35 -25.36
CA ILE A 227 8.99 9.67 -25.64
C ILE A 227 7.91 10.73 -25.92
N PRO A 228 6.94 10.49 -26.82
CA PRO A 228 5.90 11.48 -27.09
C PRO A 228 5.08 11.85 -25.86
N VAL A 229 4.72 10.88 -25.01
CA VAL A 229 3.97 11.14 -23.78
C VAL A 229 4.82 11.93 -22.78
N LEU A 230 6.09 11.57 -22.59
CA LEU A 230 6.97 12.31 -21.68
C LEU A 230 7.17 13.75 -22.14
N GLU A 231 7.32 14.00 -23.43
CA GLU A 231 7.43 15.36 -23.99
C GLU A 231 6.15 16.16 -23.74
N GLU A 232 4.98 15.57 -23.96
CA GLU A 232 3.69 16.19 -23.65
C GLU A 232 3.58 16.57 -22.17
N MET A 233 3.92 15.65 -21.28
CA MET A 233 3.81 15.88 -19.84
C MET A 233 4.84 16.89 -19.33
N ARG A 234 6.05 16.92 -19.90
CA ARG A 234 7.03 17.99 -19.63
C ARG A 234 6.48 19.36 -20.04
N GLY A 235 5.78 19.43 -21.17
CA GLY A 235 5.11 20.64 -21.64
C GLY A 235 4.04 21.15 -20.68
N LYS A 236 3.51 20.28 -19.82
CA LYS A 236 2.57 20.62 -18.74
C LYS A 236 3.26 20.98 -17.42
N GLY A 237 4.58 21.06 -17.41
CA GLY A 237 5.37 21.48 -16.22
C GLY A 237 5.86 20.35 -15.33
N MET A 238 5.74 19.09 -15.75
CA MET A 238 6.26 17.95 -14.99
C MET A 238 7.75 17.75 -15.24
N HIS A 239 8.49 17.41 -14.20
CA HIS A 239 9.93 17.12 -14.31
C HIS A 239 10.15 15.61 -14.46
N LEU A 240 10.29 15.18 -15.70
CA LEU A 240 10.46 13.78 -16.10
C LEU A 240 11.78 13.62 -16.81
N SER A 241 12.60 12.66 -16.41
CA SER A 241 13.82 12.26 -17.08
C SER A 241 13.67 10.88 -17.70
N GLY A 242 13.96 10.74 -18.97
CA GLY A 242 13.89 9.45 -19.65
C GLY A 242 13.26 9.53 -21.04
N PRO A 243 12.98 8.36 -21.64
CA PRO A 243 13.18 7.01 -21.07
C PRO A 243 14.66 6.67 -20.91
N LEU A 244 14.99 6.12 -19.75
CA LEU A 244 16.36 5.71 -19.40
C LEU A 244 16.46 4.17 -19.40
N PRO A 245 17.61 3.60 -19.80
CA PRO A 245 17.85 2.17 -19.62
C PRO A 245 17.73 1.77 -18.16
N ALA A 246 16.89 0.76 -17.86
CA ALA A 246 16.64 0.34 -16.49
C ALA A 246 17.88 -0.23 -15.80
N ASP A 247 18.78 -0.87 -16.52
CA ASP A 247 20.02 -1.44 -15.99
C ASP A 247 20.99 -0.38 -15.45
N THR A 248 20.89 0.86 -15.91
CA THR A 248 21.75 1.96 -15.48
C THR A 248 21.04 3.02 -14.66
N LEU A 249 19.70 3.09 -14.74
CA LEU A 249 18.89 4.12 -14.07
C LEU A 249 19.04 4.07 -12.54
N PHE A 250 19.13 2.88 -11.95
CA PHE A 250 19.18 2.68 -10.51
C PHE A 250 20.55 2.95 -9.90
N GLN A 251 21.35 3.79 -10.52
CA GLN A 251 22.64 4.22 -9.98
C GLN A 251 22.49 5.49 -9.13
N PRO A 252 23.30 5.66 -8.07
CA PRO A 252 23.23 6.82 -7.20
C PRO A 252 23.25 8.16 -7.93
N LYS A 253 24.05 8.28 -8.99
CA LYS A 253 24.12 9.53 -9.78
C LYS A 253 22.79 10.01 -10.35
N TYR A 254 21.83 9.09 -10.56
CA TYR A 254 20.48 9.42 -10.98
C TYR A 254 19.51 9.49 -9.79
N LEU A 255 19.57 8.50 -8.89
CA LEU A 255 18.65 8.38 -7.78
C LEU A 255 18.78 9.52 -6.77
N ASP A 256 19.98 10.03 -6.56
CA ASP A 256 20.24 11.11 -5.59
C ASP A 256 19.54 12.44 -5.97
N HIS A 257 19.10 12.57 -7.20
CA HIS A 257 18.41 13.76 -7.73
C HIS A 257 16.97 13.49 -8.12
N ALA A 258 16.41 12.36 -7.73
CA ALA A 258 15.07 11.94 -8.10
C ALA A 258 14.21 11.65 -6.87
N ASP A 259 12.91 11.81 -7.03
CA ASP A 259 11.91 11.55 -5.99
C ASP A 259 11.24 10.19 -6.16
N ALA A 260 11.16 9.69 -7.38
CA ALA A 260 10.60 8.39 -7.70
C ALA A 260 11.12 7.86 -9.04
N VAL A 261 11.02 6.55 -9.19
CA VAL A 261 11.25 5.84 -10.47
C VAL A 261 9.91 5.31 -10.96
N LEU A 262 9.62 5.51 -12.23
CA LEU A 262 8.48 4.88 -12.91
C LEU A 262 8.99 3.74 -13.78
N ALA A 263 8.71 2.51 -13.36
CA ALA A 263 9.01 1.30 -14.10
C ALA A 263 7.83 0.91 -15.00
N MET A 264 8.13 0.30 -16.14
CA MET A 264 7.10 -0.10 -17.10
C MET A 264 6.37 -1.37 -16.69
N TYR A 265 7.03 -2.24 -15.94
CA TYR A 265 6.45 -3.50 -15.46
C TYR A 265 7.07 -3.95 -14.14
N HIS A 266 6.39 -4.88 -13.49
CA HIS A 266 6.67 -5.35 -12.14
C HIS A 266 8.13 -5.75 -11.92
N ASP A 267 8.63 -6.67 -12.72
CA ASP A 267 9.99 -7.22 -12.51
C ASP A 267 11.10 -6.30 -13.04
N GLN A 268 10.77 -5.16 -13.63
CA GLN A 268 11.76 -4.15 -13.99
C GLN A 268 12.23 -3.35 -12.77
N GLY A 269 11.33 -3.06 -11.83
CA GLY A 269 11.61 -2.16 -10.71
C GLY A 269 11.64 -2.84 -9.34
N LEU A 270 10.77 -3.81 -9.09
CA LEU A 270 10.62 -4.37 -7.76
C LEU A 270 11.81 -5.23 -7.28
N PRO A 271 12.49 -6.01 -8.13
CA PRO A 271 13.68 -6.75 -7.67
C PRO A 271 14.76 -5.83 -7.10
N VAL A 272 14.98 -4.67 -7.71
CA VAL A 272 15.97 -3.70 -7.22
C VAL A 272 15.56 -3.14 -5.86
N LEU A 273 14.30 -2.72 -5.72
CA LEU A 273 13.78 -2.19 -4.47
C LEU A 273 13.82 -3.22 -3.35
N LYS A 274 13.39 -4.44 -3.63
CA LYS A 274 13.35 -5.51 -2.63
C LYS A 274 14.75 -5.95 -2.20
N TYR A 275 15.70 -5.99 -3.12
CA TYR A 275 17.10 -6.26 -2.81
C TYR A 275 17.68 -5.18 -1.89
N GLN A 276 17.47 -3.92 -2.20
CA GLN A 276 17.95 -2.79 -1.40
C GLN A 276 17.24 -2.68 -0.05
N GLY A 277 15.94 -2.93 -0.03
CA GLY A 277 15.09 -2.70 1.15
C GLY A 277 15.10 -3.79 2.21
N PHE A 278 15.58 -4.99 1.92
CA PHE A 278 15.66 -6.12 2.87
C PHE A 278 14.40 -6.34 3.71
N GLY A 279 13.22 -6.39 3.06
CA GLY A 279 11.94 -6.61 3.75
C GLY A 279 11.32 -5.38 4.41
N ARG A 280 11.88 -4.19 4.22
CA ARG A 280 11.36 -2.90 4.72
C ARG A 280 10.48 -2.17 3.70
N GLY A 281 10.11 -2.83 2.61
CA GLY A 281 9.26 -2.25 1.59
C GLY A 281 7.83 -2.02 2.10
N VAL A 282 7.25 -0.89 1.70
CA VAL A 282 5.85 -0.55 1.95
C VAL A 282 5.14 -0.44 0.61
N ASN A 283 3.97 -1.08 0.51
CA ASN A 283 3.10 -0.93 -0.64
C ASN A 283 2.19 0.29 -0.42
N ILE A 284 2.15 1.19 -1.40
CA ILE A 284 1.33 2.39 -1.37
C ILE A 284 0.42 2.37 -2.58
N THR A 285 -0.86 2.64 -2.38
CA THR A 285 -1.83 2.78 -3.48
C THR A 285 -2.05 4.26 -3.75
N LEU A 286 -1.54 4.75 -4.88
CA LEU A 286 -1.76 6.11 -5.35
C LEU A 286 -3.03 6.20 -6.21
N GLY A 287 -3.59 7.39 -6.34
CA GLY A 287 -4.81 7.63 -7.12
C GLY A 287 -6.11 7.47 -6.34
N LEU A 288 -6.06 6.94 -5.13
CA LEU A 288 -7.21 6.95 -4.23
C LEU A 288 -7.42 8.35 -3.63
N PRO A 289 -8.68 8.75 -3.31
CA PRO A 289 -8.95 10.03 -2.66
C PRO A 289 -8.54 10.07 -1.18
N PHE A 290 -7.83 9.07 -0.70
CA PHE A 290 -7.30 8.96 0.65
C PHE A 290 -5.94 8.26 0.65
N ILE A 291 -5.24 8.31 1.78
CA ILE A 291 -3.94 7.66 1.97
C ILE A 291 -4.17 6.19 2.30
N ARG A 292 -3.56 5.31 1.51
CA ARG A 292 -3.49 3.87 1.84
C ARG A 292 -2.07 3.37 1.75
N THR A 293 -1.57 2.79 2.85
CA THR A 293 -0.33 2.01 2.88
C THR A 293 -0.62 0.58 3.30
N SER A 294 0.25 -0.34 2.94
CA SER A 294 0.09 -1.76 3.22
C SER A 294 1.44 -2.43 3.47
N VAL A 295 1.41 -3.49 4.26
CA VAL A 295 2.54 -4.41 4.36
C VAL A 295 2.80 -5.07 3.00
N ASP A 296 4.05 -5.46 2.76
CA ASP A 296 4.49 -6.14 1.53
C ASP A 296 4.82 -7.62 1.80
N HIS A 297 3.94 -8.31 2.53
CA HIS A 297 4.05 -9.74 2.80
C HIS A 297 2.67 -10.40 2.83
N GLY A 298 2.64 -11.72 2.82
CA GLY A 298 1.41 -12.52 2.88
C GLY A 298 0.95 -12.81 4.31
N THR A 299 -0.04 -13.68 4.40
CA THR A 299 -0.70 -14.07 5.67
C THR A 299 0.15 -14.93 6.58
N ALA A 300 1.18 -15.59 6.04
CA ALA A 300 2.13 -16.46 6.77
C ALA A 300 1.42 -17.35 7.80
N LEU A 301 0.46 -18.15 7.33
CA LEU A 301 -0.43 -18.95 8.18
C LEU A 301 0.33 -19.80 9.20
N GLU A 302 1.49 -20.33 8.81
CA GLU A 302 2.35 -21.15 9.66
C GLU A 302 2.93 -20.43 10.86
N LEU A 303 2.99 -19.08 10.82
CA LEU A 303 3.52 -18.25 11.89
C LEU A 303 2.43 -17.66 12.79
N ALA A 304 1.16 -17.79 12.41
CA ALA A 304 0.05 -17.19 13.15
C ALA A 304 -0.03 -17.75 14.58
N GLY A 305 -0.11 -16.84 15.56
CA GLY A 305 -0.19 -17.22 16.96
C GLY A 305 1.11 -17.70 17.60
N GLN A 306 2.23 -17.72 16.87
CA GLN A 306 3.51 -18.22 17.37
C GLN A 306 4.36 -17.16 18.08
N GLY A 307 4.07 -15.87 17.85
CA GLY A 307 4.87 -14.77 18.42
C GLY A 307 6.21 -14.53 17.72
N THR A 308 6.44 -15.16 16.57
CA THR A 308 7.71 -15.07 15.81
C THR A 308 7.62 -14.19 14.58
N ALA A 309 6.42 -13.74 14.19
CA ALA A 309 6.23 -12.86 13.04
C ALA A 309 6.85 -11.48 13.30
N ASP A 310 7.54 -10.94 12.28
CA ASP A 310 8.19 -9.64 12.37
C ASP A 310 7.20 -8.51 12.05
N VAL A 311 7.03 -7.60 12.99
CA VAL A 311 6.15 -6.44 12.87
C VAL A 311 6.77 -5.27 12.06
N GLY A 312 8.03 -5.39 11.66
CA GLY A 312 8.80 -4.29 11.06
C GLY A 312 8.13 -3.66 9.82
N SER A 313 7.59 -4.49 8.92
CA SER A 313 6.90 -3.99 7.72
C SER A 313 5.62 -3.21 8.08
N PHE A 314 4.89 -3.66 9.07
CA PHE A 314 3.67 -2.97 9.54
C PHE A 314 4.01 -1.62 10.21
N ILE A 315 5.05 -1.59 11.04
CA ILE A 315 5.56 -0.35 11.64
C ILE A 315 5.95 0.66 10.55
N THR A 316 6.68 0.20 9.54
CA THR A 316 7.12 1.06 8.44
C THR A 316 5.93 1.60 7.64
N ALA A 317 4.93 0.75 7.36
CA ALA A 317 3.70 1.15 6.68
C ALA A 317 2.91 2.20 7.48
N LEU A 318 2.77 2.00 8.77
CA LEU A 318 2.06 2.94 9.66
C LEU A 318 2.83 4.27 9.79
N ASN A 319 4.14 4.24 10.00
CA ASN A 319 4.96 5.44 10.06
C ASN A 319 4.88 6.26 8.77
N LEU A 320 4.89 5.60 7.62
CA LEU A 320 4.74 6.28 6.34
C LEU A 320 3.35 6.92 6.19
N ALA A 321 2.30 6.22 6.59
CA ALA A 321 0.94 6.78 6.58
C ALA A 321 0.85 8.04 7.45
N ILE A 322 1.43 8.00 8.65
CA ILE A 322 1.49 9.15 9.57
C ILE A 322 2.22 10.33 8.91
N LYS A 323 3.35 10.07 8.27
CA LYS A 323 4.14 11.08 7.56
C LYS A 323 3.35 11.70 6.40
N MET A 324 2.64 10.88 5.64
CA MET A 324 1.79 11.35 4.53
C MET A 324 0.62 12.20 5.02
N ILE A 325 0.02 11.88 6.17
CA ILE A 325 -1.05 12.69 6.77
C ILE A 325 -0.57 14.12 7.04
N VAL A 326 0.63 14.27 7.57
CA VAL A 326 1.21 15.61 7.84
C VAL A 326 1.32 16.44 6.55
N ASN A 327 1.62 15.82 5.43
CA ASN A 327 1.75 16.51 4.15
C ASN A 327 0.40 16.93 3.52
N THR A 328 -0.72 16.38 4.01
CA THR A 328 -2.06 16.69 3.48
C THR A 328 -2.84 17.68 4.32
N GLN A 329 -2.22 18.23 5.37
CA GLN A 329 -2.82 19.24 6.27
C GLN A 329 -2.74 20.69 5.69
#